data_914bd3e9ad9c6049e44784c5373a3341
#
_entry.id   914bd3e9ad9c6049e44784c5373a3341
#
_cell.length_a   1.000
_cell.length_b   1.000
_cell.length_c   1.000
_cell.angle_alpha   90.00
_cell.angle_beta   90.00
_cell.angle_gamma   90.00
#
_symmetry.space_group_name_H-M   'P 1'
#
loop_
_entity.id
_entity.type
_entity.pdbx_description
1 polymer ?
#
loop_
_entity_poly.entity_id
_entity_poly.type
_entity_poly.pdbx_seq_one_letter_code
_entity_poly.pdbx_strand_id
1 'polypeptide(L)'
;MIKYRILAFLTAAAMMLSAGSCSLRGYGDDSSKTKTEDSDDNDENDDDDSGIDAQGEYKFSSIKDSDEVAEVREHVEKLLDDLKDDDNEDELKDDIAVLLDDMDIKYEDATKLMITYYLDWNNETLESQYDDAAENMYITVELITYAFCRGYANEQYSHLFKDLILDEEAIETYTEPAFTLKHLEGYTRVNYNLMDANLDEYHDIAYDEDMDEEEKALKCAEIYLELLAQYDAETFYDKFNRDYTPEEILELSKVIREELIPTSEALMDAFYENSEARKVARKPTLFDDPFKVIQEYAPRLSTEIAEAADTIVENELYTIANGEECYNGSFTSAMPKSKSSVVYIYNDGSYNNLLTPVHEFGHYYASFYDDIPTYLAASNLDIAETQSQGFEFLFTQFYDEIYEEQADAMKIIKTYDMLYSVISGFFIGEFEYTVLANRENYTPEDVVKLWHDIMDDYIPDTEFYIVNHLFESPGYYISYGVSALAAFDIWEDCIYNTDEALKKYEKIARTSCNEKDNNFRSAIKDAGFSDVLNKEYIKVLAQEIYDYIEDIS
;
A
#
# COMPACT_ATOMS: atom_id res chain seq x y z
N MET A 1 3.11 -9.14 20.31
CA MET A 1 2.79 -7.72 20.36
C MET A 1 3.83 -6.87 19.63
N ILE A 2 5.12 -6.92 19.91
CA ILE A 2 6.17 -6.28 19.08
C ILE A 2 6.12 -6.74 17.61
N LYS A 3 5.77 -8.02 17.33
CA LYS A 3 5.54 -8.53 15.97
C LYS A 3 4.54 -7.70 15.13
N TYR A 4 3.51 -7.14 15.74
CA TYR A 4 2.45 -6.40 15.02
C TYR A 4 2.89 -5.04 14.47
N ARG A 5 3.82 -4.37 15.15
CA ARG A 5 4.35 -3.08 14.73
C ARG A 5 5.27 -3.16 13.55
N ILE A 6 6.09 -4.14 13.62
CA ILE A 6 7.05 -4.50 12.62
C ILE A 6 6.31 -4.76 11.31
N LEU A 7 5.26 -5.58 11.39
CA LEU A 7 4.39 -5.85 10.27
C LEU A 7 3.64 -4.58 9.83
N ALA A 8 3.14 -3.74 10.75
CA ALA A 8 2.47 -2.49 10.40
C ALA A 8 3.42 -1.45 9.77
N PHE A 9 4.68 -1.37 10.22
CA PHE A 9 5.68 -0.47 9.65
C PHE A 9 6.24 -1.00 8.33
N LEU A 10 6.54 -2.29 8.24
CA LEU A 10 6.92 -2.93 6.96
C LEU A 10 5.73 -3.00 6.02
N THR A 11 4.52 -3.19 6.55
CA THR A 11 3.31 -3.05 5.76
C THR A 11 3.14 -1.59 5.32
N ALA A 12 3.43 -0.58 6.13
CA ALA A 12 3.46 0.83 5.71
C ALA A 12 4.66 1.12 4.78
N ALA A 13 5.83 0.57 5.02
CA ALA A 13 6.98 0.68 4.12
C ALA A 13 6.83 -0.21 2.88
N ALA A 14 6.32 -1.43 2.99
CA ALA A 14 5.95 -2.27 1.84
C ALA A 14 4.70 -1.73 1.12
N MET A 15 3.80 -1.01 1.79
CA MET A 15 2.64 -0.37 1.17
C MET A 15 2.97 0.93 0.46
N MET A 16 3.90 1.71 0.98
CA MET A 16 4.54 2.77 0.21
C MET A 16 5.41 2.19 -0.90
N LEU A 17 5.84 0.93 -0.78
CA LEU A 17 6.60 0.16 -1.75
C LEU A 17 5.73 -0.70 -2.69
N SER A 18 4.51 -1.09 -2.30
CA SER A 18 3.61 -1.98 -3.05
C SER A 18 2.24 -1.38 -3.36
N ALA A 19 2.09 -0.05 -3.36
CA ALA A 19 0.91 0.60 -3.91
C ALA A 19 0.82 0.36 -5.43
N GLY A 20 0.95 -0.92 -5.80
CA GLY A 20 0.83 -1.40 -7.16
C GLY A 20 -0.63 -1.55 -7.53
N SER A 21 -1.00 -0.82 -8.52
CA SER A 21 -2.22 -0.81 -9.31
C SER A 21 -3.30 -1.83 -8.93
N CYS A 22 -4.48 -1.32 -8.62
CA CYS A 22 -5.76 -2.01 -8.65
C CYS A 22 -6.02 -2.67 -10.02
N SER A 23 -5.31 -3.70 -10.39
CA SER A 23 -5.72 -4.50 -11.52
C SER A 23 -5.60 -5.98 -11.20
N LEU A 24 -6.66 -6.52 -10.58
CA LEU A 24 -7.03 -7.92 -10.76
C LEU A 24 -7.42 -8.12 -12.23
N ARG A 25 -6.51 -7.85 -13.16
CA ARG A 25 -6.74 -8.10 -14.57
C ARG A 25 -6.03 -9.34 -14.98
N GLY A 26 -6.91 -10.27 -15.38
CA GLY A 26 -6.66 -11.54 -15.99
C GLY A 26 -5.25 -11.73 -16.50
N TYR A 27 -4.59 -12.66 -15.90
CA TYR A 27 -3.45 -13.32 -16.49
C TYR A 27 -3.81 -13.70 -17.93
N GLY A 28 -3.29 -12.93 -18.87
CA GLY A 28 -3.15 -13.41 -20.24
C GLY A 28 -2.09 -14.48 -20.21
N ASP A 29 -2.55 -15.69 -20.45
CA ASP A 29 -1.79 -16.89 -20.67
C ASP A 29 -0.59 -16.63 -21.59
N ASP A 30 0.61 -16.54 -21.04
CA ASP A 30 1.83 -16.71 -21.80
C ASP A 30 2.92 -17.38 -20.94
N SER A 31 2.79 -18.70 -20.88
CA SER A 31 3.73 -19.61 -20.26
C SER A 31 4.96 -19.78 -21.15
N SER A 32 6.08 -19.17 -20.81
CA SER A 32 7.38 -19.71 -21.22
C SER A 32 8.51 -19.21 -20.31
N LYS A 33 8.61 -19.74 -19.11
CA LYS A 33 9.88 -19.76 -18.38
C LYS A 33 10.49 -21.14 -18.50
N THR A 34 11.47 -21.28 -19.39
CA THR A 34 12.35 -22.44 -19.45
C THR A 34 13.31 -22.39 -18.26
N LYS A 35 13.12 -23.30 -17.30
CA LYS A 35 14.14 -23.61 -16.29
C LYS A 35 15.40 -24.13 -16.98
N THR A 36 16.53 -23.51 -16.77
CA THR A 36 17.84 -24.15 -16.95
C THR A 36 18.13 -24.94 -15.68
N GLU A 37 18.08 -26.28 -15.82
CA GLU A 37 18.69 -27.20 -14.86
C GLU A 37 20.20 -27.07 -14.92
N ASP A 38 20.80 -27.03 -13.74
CA ASP A 38 22.05 -27.69 -13.26
C ASP A 38 22.71 -26.82 -12.21
N SER A 39 22.93 -27.32 -11.03
CA SER A 39 23.91 -28.34 -10.67
C SER A 39 23.79 -28.70 -9.18
N ASP A 40 23.76 -30.02 -8.94
CA ASP A 40 24.07 -30.60 -7.62
C ASP A 40 25.42 -30.08 -7.10
N ASP A 41 25.41 -29.46 -5.92
CA ASP A 41 26.51 -29.59 -4.98
C ASP A 41 25.95 -29.69 -3.55
N ASN A 42 26.03 -30.93 -3.02
CA ASN A 42 25.86 -31.22 -1.62
C ASN A 42 26.93 -30.48 -0.80
N ASP A 43 26.54 -29.51 -0.03
CA ASP A 43 27.23 -29.18 1.21
C ASP A 43 26.21 -29.23 2.35
N GLU A 44 26.23 -30.38 3.06
CA GLU A 44 25.65 -30.53 4.38
C GLU A 44 26.39 -29.58 5.34
N ASN A 45 25.82 -28.43 5.60
CA ASN A 45 25.99 -27.67 6.83
C ASN A 45 24.59 -27.19 7.25
N ASP A 46 23.89 -28.07 7.97
CA ASP A 46 22.81 -27.69 8.86
C ASP A 46 23.35 -26.80 9.99
N ASP A 47 23.57 -25.53 9.69
CA ASP A 47 23.55 -24.49 10.70
C ASP A 47 22.14 -23.92 10.72
N ASP A 48 21.34 -24.42 11.66
CA ASP A 48 20.04 -23.85 12.05
C ASP A 48 20.27 -22.40 12.51
N ASP A 49 20.17 -21.44 11.55
CA ASP A 49 20.45 -20.02 11.72
C ASP A 49 19.20 -19.25 12.17
N SER A 50 18.19 -19.92 12.73
CA SER A 50 16.98 -19.28 13.27
C SER A 50 17.24 -18.30 14.42
N GLY A 51 18.47 -18.23 14.93
CA GLY A 51 18.84 -17.37 16.06
C GLY A 51 18.20 -17.75 17.40
N ILE A 52 17.33 -18.76 17.42
CA ILE A 52 16.61 -19.25 18.59
C ILE A 52 17.15 -20.64 18.98
N ASP A 53 17.44 -20.86 20.24
CA ASP A 53 17.86 -22.18 20.71
C ASP A 53 16.66 -23.12 20.98
N ALA A 54 16.97 -24.40 21.27
CA ALA A 54 15.96 -25.43 21.53
C ALA A 54 15.06 -25.15 22.77
N GLN A 55 15.38 -24.16 23.58
CA GLN A 55 14.59 -23.66 24.69
C GLN A 55 13.82 -22.40 24.37
N GLY A 56 13.91 -21.87 23.13
CA GLY A 56 13.27 -20.64 22.69
C GLY A 56 14.03 -19.35 23.11
N GLU A 57 15.28 -19.47 23.53
CA GLU A 57 16.13 -18.33 23.88
C GLU A 57 16.98 -17.89 22.68
N TYR A 58 17.12 -16.58 22.48
CA TYR A 58 17.88 -16.01 21.36
C TYR A 58 19.39 -16.26 21.49
N LYS A 59 20.00 -16.81 20.43
CA LYS A 59 21.46 -16.96 20.31
C LYS A 59 22.08 -15.69 19.73
N PHE A 60 22.53 -14.80 20.57
CA PHE A 60 23.16 -13.54 20.15
C PHE A 60 24.58 -13.67 19.57
N SER A 61 25.11 -14.88 19.40
CA SER A 61 26.50 -15.11 19.00
C SER A 61 26.74 -15.11 17.48
N SER A 62 25.70 -15.16 16.67
CA SER A 62 25.77 -15.25 15.20
C SER A 62 25.48 -13.94 14.48
N ILE A 63 25.10 -12.87 15.20
CA ILE A 63 24.74 -11.59 14.57
C ILE A 63 26.02 -10.91 14.06
N LYS A 64 26.15 -10.80 12.74
CA LYS A 64 27.15 -9.91 12.13
C LYS A 64 26.78 -8.48 12.49
N ASP A 65 27.74 -7.75 13.10
CA ASP A 65 27.59 -6.30 13.21
C ASP A 65 27.48 -5.73 11.79
N SER A 66 26.31 -5.22 11.42
CA SER A 66 26.15 -4.49 10.17
C SER A 66 26.80 -3.13 10.36
N ASP A 67 27.86 -2.84 9.59
CA ASP A 67 28.49 -1.51 9.60
C ASP A 67 27.50 -0.41 9.14
N GLU A 68 26.44 -0.80 8.41
CA GLU A 68 25.48 0.11 7.80
C GLU A 68 24.50 0.77 8.78
N VAL A 69 24.20 0.12 9.91
CA VAL A 69 23.40 0.72 11.01
C VAL A 69 24.26 1.21 12.18
N ALA A 70 25.60 1.14 12.05
CA ALA A 70 26.53 1.53 13.12
C ALA A 70 26.40 3.03 13.47
N GLU A 71 26.20 3.89 12.48
CA GLU A 71 26.00 5.33 12.69
C GLU A 71 24.71 5.63 13.44
N VAL A 72 23.61 4.99 13.06
CA VAL A 72 22.32 5.11 13.77
C VAL A 72 22.45 4.66 15.24
N ARG A 73 23.17 3.56 15.47
CA ARG A 73 23.46 3.06 16.82
C ARG A 73 24.26 4.07 17.64
N GLU A 74 25.29 4.71 17.06
CA GLU A 74 26.05 5.75 17.73
C GLU A 74 25.16 6.97 18.12
N HIS A 75 24.24 7.36 17.23
CA HIS A 75 23.27 8.42 17.53
C HIS A 75 22.30 8.03 18.64
N VAL A 76 21.80 6.78 18.65
CA VAL A 76 20.97 6.26 19.75
C VAL A 76 21.76 6.22 21.06
N GLU A 77 22.99 5.73 21.08
CA GLU A 77 23.84 5.69 22.28
C GLU A 77 24.09 7.11 22.82
N LYS A 78 24.31 8.08 21.92
CA LYS A 78 24.48 9.49 22.28
C LYS A 78 23.22 10.04 22.98
N LEU A 79 22.03 9.88 22.38
CA LEU A 79 20.77 10.28 22.98
C LEU A 79 20.57 9.65 24.38
N LEU A 80 20.87 8.34 24.51
CA LEU A 80 20.76 7.63 25.79
C LEU A 80 21.77 8.13 26.84
N ASP A 81 22.93 8.63 26.41
CA ASP A 81 23.90 9.25 27.31
C ASP A 81 23.45 10.66 27.72
N ASP A 82 22.94 11.45 26.80
CA ASP A 82 22.45 12.80 27.04
C ASP A 82 21.19 12.82 27.94
N LEU A 83 20.38 11.73 27.94
CA LEU A 83 19.28 11.54 28.91
C LEU A 83 19.72 11.42 30.37
N LYS A 84 21.02 11.21 30.66
CA LYS A 84 21.56 11.06 32.01
C LYS A 84 21.99 12.39 32.64
N ASP A 85 22.13 13.41 31.81
CA ASP A 85 22.61 14.72 32.23
C ASP A 85 21.45 15.67 32.57
N ASP A 86 21.59 16.48 33.59
CA ASP A 86 20.63 17.51 33.92
C ASP A 86 20.81 18.73 32.97
N ASP A 87 19.70 19.40 32.62
CA ASP A 87 19.66 20.61 31.77
C ASP A 87 20.12 20.38 30.29
N ASN A 88 19.86 19.20 29.72
CA ASN A 88 20.31 18.80 28.38
C ASN A 88 19.17 18.82 27.31
N GLU A 89 18.14 19.65 27.53
CA GLU A 89 16.94 19.62 26.67
C GLU A 89 17.20 20.01 25.21
N ASP A 90 18.11 20.97 24.98
CA ASP A 90 18.40 21.43 23.61
C ASP A 90 19.22 20.39 22.84
N GLU A 91 20.18 19.72 23.50
CA GLU A 91 20.95 18.62 22.92
C GLU A 91 20.04 17.44 22.58
N LEU A 92 19.08 17.09 23.45
CA LEU A 92 18.12 16.02 23.18
C LEU A 92 17.19 16.33 22.00
N LYS A 93 16.81 17.58 21.78
CA LYS A 93 16.06 17.98 20.58
C LYS A 93 16.87 17.80 19.30
N ASP A 94 18.16 18.14 19.37
CA ASP A 94 19.08 17.92 18.24
C ASP A 94 19.27 16.43 17.98
N ASP A 95 19.42 15.59 19.01
CA ASP A 95 19.55 14.13 18.85
C ASP A 95 18.28 13.48 18.27
N ILE A 96 17.10 13.93 18.72
CA ILE A 96 15.81 13.49 18.13
C ILE A 96 15.78 13.83 16.65
N ALA A 97 16.16 15.05 16.27
CA ALA A 97 16.16 15.46 14.86
C ALA A 97 17.14 14.64 14.01
N VAL A 98 18.32 14.28 14.57
CA VAL A 98 19.28 13.40 13.90
C VAL A 98 18.69 12.01 13.67
N LEU A 99 18.04 11.41 14.66
CA LEU A 99 17.45 10.08 14.52
C LEU A 99 16.29 10.05 13.51
N LEU A 100 15.48 11.10 13.44
CA LEU A 100 14.44 11.22 12.42
C LEU A 100 15.06 11.35 11.00
N ASP A 101 16.16 12.10 10.89
CA ASP A 101 16.91 12.24 9.63
C ASP A 101 17.59 10.92 9.20
N ASP A 102 18.09 10.12 10.15
CA ASP A 102 18.62 8.78 9.90
C ASP A 102 17.55 7.87 9.28
N MET A 103 16.33 7.92 9.79
CA MET A 103 15.21 7.16 9.23
C MET A 103 14.91 7.58 7.79
N ASP A 104 14.84 8.88 7.54
CA ASP A 104 14.59 9.41 6.19
C ASP A 104 15.69 8.99 5.19
N ILE A 105 16.96 8.94 5.64
CA ILE A 105 18.07 8.45 4.82
C ILE A 105 17.89 6.97 4.47
N LYS A 106 17.66 6.12 5.47
CA LYS A 106 17.54 4.66 5.26
C LYS A 106 16.34 4.30 4.39
N TYR A 107 15.22 5.00 4.59
CA TYR A 107 14.04 4.83 3.76
C TYR A 107 14.32 5.19 2.29
N GLU A 108 14.93 6.35 2.03
CA GLU A 108 15.25 6.79 0.68
C GLU A 108 16.25 5.86 -0.02
N ASP A 109 17.25 5.34 0.72
CA ASP A 109 18.23 4.40 0.17
C ASP A 109 17.56 3.06 -0.21
N ALA A 110 16.68 2.53 0.63
CA ALA A 110 15.89 1.34 0.32
C ALA A 110 14.99 1.57 -0.90
N THR A 111 14.31 2.71 -1.00
CA THR A 111 13.47 3.08 -2.16
C THR A 111 14.27 3.09 -3.47
N LYS A 112 15.48 3.66 -3.48
CA LYS A 112 16.35 3.69 -4.67
C LYS A 112 16.78 2.29 -5.12
N LEU A 113 17.14 1.44 -4.16
CA LEU A 113 17.53 0.06 -4.45
C LEU A 113 16.36 -0.77 -4.95
N MET A 114 15.19 -0.61 -4.34
CA MET A 114 13.95 -1.24 -4.79
C MET A 114 13.63 -0.91 -6.25
N ILE A 115 13.63 0.38 -6.63
CA ILE A 115 13.37 0.78 -8.02
C ILE A 115 14.39 0.17 -8.96
N THR A 116 15.67 0.12 -8.54
CA THR A 116 16.74 -0.47 -9.33
C THR A 116 16.53 -1.97 -9.54
N TYR A 117 16.15 -2.69 -8.49
CA TYR A 117 15.82 -4.11 -8.53
C TYR A 117 14.55 -4.36 -9.39
N TYR A 118 13.54 -3.54 -9.25
CA TYR A 118 12.29 -3.68 -10.02
C TYR A 118 12.43 -3.43 -11.53
N LEU A 119 13.51 -2.78 -11.95
CA LEU A 119 13.87 -2.65 -13.38
C LEU A 119 14.55 -3.92 -13.94
N ASP A 120 15.05 -4.80 -13.09
CA ASP A 120 15.69 -6.07 -13.43
C ASP A 120 15.36 -7.11 -12.34
N TRP A 121 14.09 -7.45 -12.25
CA TRP A 121 13.46 -8.28 -11.21
C TRP A 121 14.06 -9.70 -11.06
N ASN A 122 14.76 -10.19 -12.09
CA ASN A 122 15.42 -11.49 -12.06
C ASN A 122 16.89 -11.41 -11.62
N ASN A 123 17.35 -10.28 -11.12
CA ASN A 123 18.74 -10.05 -10.77
C ASN A 123 19.00 -10.29 -9.27
N GLU A 124 19.43 -11.50 -8.91
CA GLU A 124 19.71 -11.92 -7.54
C GLU A 124 20.67 -10.97 -6.76
N THR A 125 21.57 -10.26 -7.48
CA THR A 125 22.48 -9.29 -6.82
C THR A 125 21.73 -8.02 -6.42
N LEU A 126 20.82 -7.53 -7.26
CA LEU A 126 20.00 -6.36 -6.94
C LEU A 126 18.95 -6.69 -5.88
N GLU A 127 18.37 -7.88 -5.94
CA GLU A 127 17.49 -8.42 -4.90
C GLU A 127 18.18 -8.39 -3.54
N SER A 128 19.35 -9.06 -3.41
CA SER A 128 20.10 -9.07 -2.16
C SER A 128 20.49 -7.68 -1.65
N GLN A 129 20.78 -6.72 -2.55
CA GLN A 129 21.08 -5.34 -2.15
C GLN A 129 19.84 -4.61 -1.60
N TYR A 130 18.67 -4.87 -2.20
CA TYR A 130 17.41 -4.33 -1.73
C TYR A 130 17.02 -4.93 -0.37
N ASP A 131 17.12 -6.25 -0.20
CA ASP A 131 16.82 -6.94 1.05
C ASP A 131 17.71 -6.45 2.19
N ASP A 132 19.03 -6.32 1.95
CA ASP A 132 19.96 -5.74 2.92
C ASP A 132 19.52 -4.32 3.34
N ALA A 133 19.08 -3.48 2.39
CA ALA A 133 18.63 -2.13 2.68
C ALA A 133 17.29 -2.09 3.43
N ALA A 134 16.35 -2.97 3.08
CA ALA A 134 15.08 -3.12 3.76
C ALA A 134 15.28 -3.61 5.21
N GLU A 135 16.17 -4.60 5.43
CA GLU A 135 16.55 -5.05 6.77
C GLU A 135 17.16 -3.90 7.59
N ASN A 136 18.08 -3.12 6.99
CA ASN A 136 18.73 -2.00 7.68
C ASN A 136 17.75 -0.88 8.03
N MET A 137 16.80 -0.58 7.15
CA MET A 137 15.72 0.37 7.42
C MET A 137 14.88 -0.12 8.61
N TYR A 138 14.50 -1.37 8.61
CA TYR A 138 13.75 -2.00 9.68
C TYR A 138 14.48 -1.94 11.05
N ILE A 139 15.76 -2.30 11.09
CA ILE A 139 16.58 -2.19 12.31
C ILE A 139 16.64 -0.74 12.79
N THR A 140 16.72 0.22 11.87
CA THR A 140 16.75 1.65 12.19
C THR A 140 15.49 2.09 12.92
N VAL A 141 14.30 1.68 12.46
CA VAL A 141 13.03 1.97 13.15
C VAL A 141 13.03 1.47 14.59
N GLU A 142 13.48 0.23 14.78
CA GLU A 142 13.49 -0.39 16.11
C GLU A 142 14.50 0.29 17.06
N LEU A 143 15.67 0.68 16.55
CA LEU A 143 16.67 1.45 17.30
C LEU A 143 16.11 2.80 17.75
N ILE A 144 15.43 3.52 16.86
CA ILE A 144 14.79 4.81 17.16
C ILE A 144 13.66 4.63 18.16
N THR A 145 12.79 3.63 17.95
CA THR A 145 11.69 3.31 18.87
C THR A 145 12.21 3.00 20.27
N TYR A 146 13.26 2.21 20.37
CA TYR A 146 13.92 1.92 21.64
C TYR A 146 14.42 3.21 22.34
N ALA A 147 15.11 4.07 21.59
CA ALA A 147 15.62 5.34 22.13
C ALA A 147 14.49 6.25 22.61
N PHE A 148 13.41 6.37 21.84
CA PHE A 148 12.29 7.23 22.18
C PHE A 148 11.47 6.69 23.37
N CYS A 149 11.27 5.36 23.47
CA CYS A 149 10.66 4.76 24.65
C CYS A 149 11.48 5.01 25.92
N ARG A 150 12.82 4.92 25.83
CA ARG A 150 13.72 5.26 26.95
C ARG A 150 13.65 6.74 27.31
N GLY A 151 13.59 7.64 26.33
CA GLY A 151 13.38 9.06 26.53
C GLY A 151 12.05 9.38 27.20
N TYR A 152 10.98 8.74 26.74
CA TYR A 152 9.64 8.90 27.33
C TYR A 152 9.56 8.42 28.79
N ALA A 153 10.25 7.33 29.12
CA ALA A 153 10.33 6.82 30.49
C ALA A 153 11.18 7.69 31.44
N ASN A 154 11.94 8.66 30.92
CA ASN A 154 12.69 9.61 31.72
C ASN A 154 11.76 10.72 32.22
N GLU A 155 11.51 10.78 33.55
CA GLU A 155 10.56 11.73 34.15
C GLU A 155 10.86 13.20 33.81
N GLN A 156 12.14 13.56 33.62
CA GLN A 156 12.57 14.92 33.32
C GLN A 156 12.26 15.35 31.90
N TYR A 157 12.45 14.43 30.93
CA TYR A 157 12.41 14.72 29.50
C TYR A 157 11.23 14.06 28.76
N SER A 158 10.36 13.35 29.47
CA SER A 158 9.20 12.64 28.91
C SER A 158 8.36 13.48 27.94
N HIS A 159 8.26 14.79 28.20
CA HIS A 159 7.48 15.71 27.38
C HIS A 159 8.04 15.92 25.96
N LEU A 160 9.33 15.66 25.72
CA LEU A 160 9.96 15.74 24.41
C LEU A 160 9.63 14.53 23.53
N PHE A 161 9.31 13.41 24.16
CA PHE A 161 9.14 12.12 23.49
C PHE A 161 7.68 11.68 23.36
N LYS A 162 6.75 12.38 24.03
CA LYS A 162 5.35 11.96 24.10
C LYS A 162 4.70 11.77 22.73
N ASP A 163 4.93 12.70 21.81
CA ASP A 163 4.34 12.67 20.48
C ASP A 163 5.15 11.82 19.48
N LEU A 164 6.28 11.26 19.93
CA LEU A 164 7.16 10.37 19.15
C LEU A 164 6.90 8.88 19.46
N ILE A 165 6.04 8.57 20.42
CA ILE A 165 5.69 7.19 20.76
C ILE A 165 4.55 6.73 19.87
N LEU A 166 4.87 5.81 18.97
CA LEU A 166 3.90 5.24 18.06
C LEU A 166 3.10 4.09 18.71
N ASP A 167 3.67 3.42 19.74
CA ASP A 167 3.06 2.31 20.47
C ASP A 167 3.39 2.36 21.96
N GLU A 168 2.36 2.45 22.74
CA GLU A 168 2.52 2.49 24.20
C GLU A 168 2.97 1.12 24.77
N GLU A 169 2.68 0.02 24.10
CA GLU A 169 3.09 -1.33 24.56
C GLU A 169 4.60 -1.54 24.46
N ALA A 170 5.24 -0.93 23.46
CA ALA A 170 6.69 -0.98 23.32
C ALA A 170 7.42 -0.32 24.51
N ILE A 171 6.77 0.64 25.19
CA ILE A 171 7.37 1.31 26.35
C ILE A 171 7.70 0.27 27.43
N GLU A 172 6.75 -0.64 27.76
CA GLU A 172 6.95 -1.64 28.80
C GLU A 172 8.15 -2.53 28.49
N THR A 173 8.24 -3.04 27.25
CA THR A 173 9.31 -3.92 26.81
C THR A 173 10.67 -3.21 26.75
N TYR A 174 10.73 -2.04 26.07
CA TYR A 174 11.99 -1.37 25.81
C TYR A 174 12.55 -0.63 27.01
N THR A 175 11.76 -0.40 28.04
CA THR A 175 12.23 0.19 29.30
C THR A 175 12.68 -0.81 30.35
N GLU A 176 12.51 -2.13 30.11
CA GLU A 176 13.05 -3.15 31.01
C GLU A 176 14.58 -2.99 31.15
N PRO A 177 15.12 -3.04 32.40
CA PRO A 177 16.56 -2.89 32.62
C PRO A 177 17.43 -3.96 31.96
N ALA A 178 16.88 -5.15 31.73
CA ALA A 178 17.58 -6.26 31.08
C ALA A 178 17.62 -6.12 29.56
N PHE A 179 16.73 -5.31 28.98
CA PHE A 179 16.65 -5.13 27.54
C PHE A 179 17.69 -4.10 27.09
N THR A 180 18.69 -4.52 26.32
CA THR A 180 19.80 -3.69 25.85
C THR A 180 19.77 -3.54 24.33
N LEU A 181 20.49 -2.57 23.78
CA LEU A 181 20.64 -2.39 22.32
C LEU A 181 21.08 -3.69 21.62
N LYS A 182 21.99 -4.46 22.23
CA LYS A 182 22.43 -5.73 21.65
C LYS A 182 21.31 -6.78 21.60
N HIS A 183 20.43 -6.82 22.59
CA HIS A 183 19.26 -7.70 22.57
C HIS A 183 18.28 -7.25 21.48
N LEU A 184 18.07 -5.95 21.35
CA LEU A 184 17.19 -5.37 20.36
C LEU A 184 17.60 -5.77 18.94
N GLU A 185 18.86 -5.56 18.56
CA GLU A 185 19.35 -5.88 17.23
C GLU A 185 19.17 -7.35 16.85
N GLY A 186 19.52 -8.27 17.79
CA GLY A 186 19.33 -9.70 17.58
C GLY A 186 17.87 -10.08 17.42
N TYR A 187 17.02 -9.51 18.26
CA TYR A 187 15.59 -9.73 18.22
C TYR A 187 14.97 -9.24 16.89
N THR A 188 15.39 -8.05 16.43
CA THR A 188 14.88 -7.43 15.22
C THR A 188 15.23 -8.24 13.98
N ARG A 189 16.49 -8.69 13.83
CA ARG A 189 16.92 -9.53 12.69
C ARG A 189 16.17 -10.84 12.61
N VAL A 190 15.99 -11.53 13.74
CA VAL A 190 15.23 -12.79 13.77
C VAL A 190 13.79 -12.57 13.34
N ASN A 191 13.15 -11.48 13.77
CA ASN A 191 11.78 -11.19 13.39
C ASN A 191 11.65 -10.84 11.90
N TYR A 192 12.58 -10.07 11.35
CA TYR A 192 12.62 -9.76 9.93
C TYR A 192 12.74 -11.04 9.09
N ASN A 193 13.73 -11.87 9.36
CA ASN A 193 13.95 -13.12 8.63
C ASN A 193 12.76 -14.10 8.71
N LEU A 194 12.07 -14.17 9.85
CA LEU A 194 10.87 -15.02 9.98
C LEU A 194 9.69 -14.52 9.16
N MET A 195 9.58 -13.22 9.00
CA MET A 195 8.52 -12.62 8.19
C MET A 195 8.81 -12.82 6.70
N ASP A 196 10.03 -12.55 6.28
CA ASP A 196 10.52 -12.74 4.93
C ASP A 196 10.31 -14.20 4.47
N ALA A 197 10.74 -15.17 5.28
CA ALA A 197 10.56 -16.60 5.01
C ALA A 197 9.07 -17.02 4.84
N ASN A 198 8.14 -16.40 5.53
CA ASN A 198 6.71 -16.70 5.36
C ASN A 198 6.15 -16.13 4.04
N LEU A 199 6.64 -14.98 3.60
CA LEU A 199 6.27 -14.41 2.30
C LEU A 199 6.89 -15.21 1.15
N ASP A 200 8.14 -15.64 1.29
CA ASP A 200 8.80 -16.52 0.33
C ASP A 200 8.04 -17.84 0.15
N GLU A 201 7.64 -18.49 1.27
CA GLU A 201 6.85 -19.72 1.21
C GLU A 201 5.51 -19.51 0.50
N TYR A 202 4.83 -18.38 0.77
CA TYR A 202 3.61 -18.03 0.06
C TYR A 202 3.85 -17.85 -1.44
N HIS A 203 4.87 -17.07 -1.84
CA HIS A 203 5.18 -16.81 -3.24
C HIS A 203 5.56 -18.11 -3.97
N ASP A 204 6.38 -18.95 -3.36
CA ASP A 204 6.78 -20.24 -3.92
C ASP A 204 5.57 -21.15 -4.22
N ILE A 205 4.56 -21.13 -3.34
CA ILE A 205 3.34 -21.94 -3.52
C ILE A 205 2.38 -21.29 -4.51
N ALA A 206 2.08 -20.01 -4.34
CA ALA A 206 1.09 -19.29 -5.13
C ALA A 206 1.45 -19.28 -6.63
N TYR A 207 2.74 -19.18 -6.94
CA TYR A 207 3.24 -19.09 -8.31
C TYR A 207 3.87 -20.39 -8.86
N ASP A 208 3.75 -21.52 -8.15
CA ASP A 208 4.22 -22.83 -8.65
C ASP A 208 3.33 -23.31 -9.80
N GLU A 209 3.83 -23.25 -11.03
CA GLU A 209 3.10 -23.69 -12.24
C GLU A 209 2.84 -25.20 -12.28
N ASP A 210 3.60 -26.00 -11.55
CA ASP A 210 3.49 -27.47 -11.52
C ASP A 210 2.51 -27.98 -10.45
N MET A 211 2.08 -27.12 -9.52
CA MET A 211 1.15 -27.48 -8.43
C MET A 211 -0.31 -27.38 -8.90
N ASP A 212 -1.16 -28.30 -8.44
CA ASP A 212 -2.60 -28.27 -8.68
C ASP A 212 -3.27 -27.08 -7.95
N GLU A 213 -4.20 -26.40 -8.61
CA GLU A 213 -4.85 -25.19 -8.07
C GLU A 213 -5.57 -25.43 -6.74
N GLU A 214 -6.21 -26.60 -6.56
CA GLU A 214 -6.85 -26.97 -5.30
C GLU A 214 -5.79 -27.17 -4.20
N GLU A 215 -4.64 -27.75 -4.52
CA GLU A 215 -3.52 -27.90 -3.57
C GLU A 215 -2.90 -26.55 -3.21
N LYS A 216 -2.69 -25.65 -4.18
CA LYS A 216 -2.24 -24.26 -3.93
C LYS A 216 -3.18 -23.54 -2.97
N ALA A 217 -4.49 -23.55 -3.30
CA ALA A 217 -5.50 -22.85 -2.49
C ALA A 217 -5.49 -23.33 -1.04
N LEU A 218 -5.38 -24.64 -0.80
CA LEU A 218 -5.34 -25.18 0.56
C LEU A 218 -4.06 -24.80 1.31
N LYS A 219 -2.89 -24.89 0.66
CA LYS A 219 -1.61 -24.52 1.29
C LYS A 219 -1.55 -23.01 1.59
N CYS A 220 -1.96 -22.17 0.64
CA CYS A 220 -2.04 -20.73 0.88
C CYS A 220 -3.06 -20.40 1.99
N ALA A 221 -4.14 -21.16 2.13
CA ALA A 221 -5.09 -20.99 3.22
C ALA A 221 -4.50 -21.34 4.60
N GLU A 222 -3.60 -22.34 4.68
CA GLU A 222 -2.85 -22.64 5.90
C GLU A 222 -1.96 -21.47 6.30
N ILE A 223 -1.15 -20.96 5.36
CA ILE A 223 -0.29 -19.77 5.58
C ILE A 223 -1.13 -18.56 5.99
N TYR A 224 -2.25 -18.32 5.31
CA TYR A 224 -3.13 -17.19 5.61
C TYR A 224 -3.75 -17.25 7.01
N LEU A 225 -4.17 -18.44 7.46
CA LEU A 225 -4.66 -18.63 8.83
C LEU A 225 -3.55 -18.39 9.88
N GLU A 226 -2.33 -18.85 9.61
CA GLU A 226 -1.17 -18.60 10.47
C GLU A 226 -0.81 -17.11 10.51
N LEU A 227 -0.83 -16.43 9.38
CA LEU A 227 -0.64 -14.99 9.27
C LEU A 227 -1.68 -14.22 10.08
N LEU A 228 -2.97 -14.52 9.89
CA LEU A 228 -4.05 -13.85 10.61
C LEU A 228 -4.11 -14.18 12.11
N ALA A 229 -3.53 -15.30 12.55
CA ALA A 229 -3.40 -15.60 13.97
C ALA A 229 -2.53 -14.58 14.74
N GLN A 230 -1.75 -13.78 14.04
CA GLN A 230 -0.93 -12.71 14.60
C GLN A 230 -1.71 -11.43 14.89
N TYR A 231 -2.93 -11.27 14.38
CA TYR A 231 -3.76 -10.07 14.51
C TYR A 231 -4.88 -10.25 15.51
N ASP A 232 -5.26 -9.17 16.17
CA ASP A 232 -6.46 -9.07 16.98
C ASP A 232 -7.61 -8.51 16.14
N ALA A 233 -8.77 -9.18 16.17
CA ALA A 233 -9.93 -8.77 15.37
C ALA A 233 -10.55 -7.45 15.83
N GLU A 234 -10.41 -7.08 17.13
CA GLU A 234 -10.97 -5.84 17.68
C GLU A 234 -10.15 -4.61 17.26
N THR A 235 -8.82 -4.78 17.06
CA THR A 235 -7.89 -3.69 16.72
C THR A 235 -7.35 -3.77 15.29
N PHE A 236 -7.88 -4.67 14.46
CA PHE A 236 -7.34 -4.94 13.14
C PHE A 236 -7.34 -3.71 12.22
N TYR A 237 -8.36 -2.89 12.31
CA TYR A 237 -8.45 -1.67 11.51
C TYR A 237 -7.70 -0.47 12.10
N ASP A 238 -7.35 -0.52 13.40
CA ASP A 238 -6.66 0.60 14.07
C ASP A 238 -5.27 0.86 13.47
N LYS A 239 -4.61 -0.19 12.94
CA LYS A 239 -3.28 -0.07 12.32
C LYS A 239 -3.24 0.86 11.10
N PHE A 240 -4.38 1.09 10.45
CA PHE A 240 -4.52 2.01 9.32
C PHE A 240 -5.24 3.32 9.70
N ASN A 241 -5.34 3.60 10.99
CA ASN A 241 -5.99 4.80 11.50
C ASN A 241 -7.44 4.97 11.00
N ARG A 242 -8.19 3.86 10.88
CA ARG A 242 -9.56 3.84 10.38
C ARG A 242 -10.56 4.22 11.46
N ASP A 243 -11.57 4.99 11.09
CA ASP A 243 -12.65 5.47 11.97
C ASP A 243 -14.02 4.84 11.65
N TYR A 244 -14.01 3.66 11.05
CA TYR A 244 -15.16 2.80 10.82
C TYR A 244 -14.87 1.38 11.32
N THR A 245 -15.95 0.60 11.57
CA THR A 245 -15.81 -0.75 12.11
C THR A 245 -15.96 -1.83 11.04
N PRO A 246 -15.41 -3.03 11.26
CA PRO A 246 -15.63 -4.17 10.38
C PRO A 246 -17.12 -4.50 10.16
N GLU A 247 -17.96 -4.34 11.19
CA GLU A 247 -19.40 -4.58 11.09
C GLU A 247 -20.07 -3.58 10.15
N GLU A 248 -19.62 -2.31 10.12
CA GLU A 248 -20.10 -1.33 9.14
C GLU A 248 -19.77 -1.78 7.72
N ILE A 249 -18.55 -2.29 7.49
CA ILE A 249 -18.15 -2.84 6.18
C ILE A 249 -19.02 -4.02 5.77
N LEU A 250 -19.25 -5.00 6.66
CA LEU A 250 -20.15 -6.13 6.39
C LEU A 250 -21.60 -5.72 6.05
N GLU A 251 -22.09 -4.65 6.67
CA GLU A 251 -23.42 -4.12 6.38
C GLU A 251 -23.47 -3.34 5.04
N LEU A 252 -22.38 -2.67 4.66
CA LEU A 252 -22.27 -1.98 3.38
C LEU A 252 -22.07 -2.98 2.24
N SER A 253 -21.26 -4.04 2.42
CA SER A 253 -21.07 -5.11 1.43
C SER A 253 -22.39 -5.70 0.96
N LYS A 254 -23.38 -5.86 1.85
CA LYS A 254 -24.73 -6.35 1.48
C LYS A 254 -25.43 -5.40 0.52
N VAL A 255 -25.37 -4.10 0.77
CA VAL A 255 -26.02 -3.08 -0.09
C VAL A 255 -25.26 -2.97 -1.42
N ILE A 256 -23.93 -3.03 -1.38
CA ILE A 256 -23.07 -3.03 -2.58
C ILE A 256 -23.45 -4.22 -3.48
N ARG A 257 -23.59 -5.41 -2.89
CA ARG A 257 -24.03 -6.62 -3.62
C ARG A 257 -25.40 -6.45 -4.28
N GLU A 258 -26.34 -5.85 -3.57
CA GLU A 258 -27.72 -5.67 -4.06
C GLU A 258 -27.82 -4.59 -5.14
N GLU A 259 -27.08 -3.49 -5.02
CA GLU A 259 -27.24 -2.29 -5.86
C GLU A 259 -26.14 -2.16 -6.92
N LEU A 260 -24.86 -2.42 -6.57
CA LEU A 260 -23.74 -2.12 -7.46
C LEU A 260 -23.33 -3.27 -8.39
N ILE A 261 -23.61 -4.54 -8.06
CA ILE A 261 -23.38 -5.63 -9.02
C ILE A 261 -24.26 -5.45 -10.26
N PRO A 262 -25.60 -5.26 -10.15
CA PRO A 262 -26.42 -5.00 -11.34
C PRO A 262 -25.98 -3.74 -12.11
N THR A 263 -25.50 -2.73 -11.40
CA THR A 263 -25.01 -1.49 -12.03
C THR A 263 -23.72 -1.75 -12.82
N SER A 264 -22.81 -2.57 -12.27
CA SER A 264 -21.58 -3.00 -12.97
C SER A 264 -21.90 -3.81 -14.23
N GLU A 265 -22.90 -4.72 -14.15
CA GLU A 265 -23.36 -5.47 -15.33
C GLU A 265 -23.91 -4.53 -16.43
N ALA A 266 -24.68 -3.52 -16.05
CA ALA A 266 -25.19 -2.52 -17.01
C ALA A 266 -24.08 -1.70 -17.66
N LEU A 267 -23.02 -1.34 -16.92
CA LEU A 267 -21.84 -0.67 -17.50
C LEU A 267 -21.12 -1.58 -18.50
N MET A 268 -20.98 -2.87 -18.19
CA MET A 268 -20.38 -3.83 -19.12
C MET A 268 -21.22 -4.04 -20.37
N ASP A 269 -22.54 -4.06 -20.24
CA ASP A 269 -23.44 -4.12 -21.41
C ASP A 269 -23.26 -2.88 -22.29
N ALA A 270 -23.22 -1.68 -21.71
CA ALA A 270 -22.95 -0.43 -22.43
C ALA A 270 -21.57 -0.46 -23.11
N PHE A 271 -20.54 -0.99 -22.43
CA PHE A 271 -19.21 -1.18 -23.02
C PHE A 271 -19.26 -2.09 -24.24
N TYR A 272 -19.93 -3.25 -24.17
CA TYR A 272 -20.02 -4.21 -25.29
C TYR A 272 -20.87 -3.69 -26.45
N GLU A 273 -21.85 -2.84 -26.19
CA GLU A 273 -22.65 -2.19 -27.21
C GLU A 273 -21.89 -1.05 -27.92
N ASN A 274 -20.98 -0.37 -27.21
CA ASN A 274 -20.15 0.69 -27.78
C ASN A 274 -19.10 0.13 -28.75
N SER A 275 -19.15 0.57 -30.01
CA SER A 275 -18.22 0.08 -31.05
C SER A 275 -16.77 0.50 -30.82
N GLU A 276 -16.55 1.65 -30.18
CA GLU A 276 -15.22 2.19 -29.91
C GLU A 276 -14.58 1.49 -28.68
N ALA A 277 -15.37 1.12 -27.66
CA ALA A 277 -14.88 0.39 -26.51
C ALA A 277 -14.20 -0.94 -26.91
N ARG A 278 -14.79 -1.67 -27.87
CA ARG A 278 -14.15 -2.88 -28.42
C ARG A 278 -12.88 -2.58 -29.21
N LYS A 279 -12.73 -1.37 -29.75
CA LYS A 279 -11.48 -0.94 -30.39
C LYS A 279 -10.42 -0.59 -29.35
N VAL A 280 -10.79 0.10 -28.26
CA VAL A 280 -9.88 0.41 -27.14
C VAL A 280 -9.25 -0.87 -26.61
N ALA A 281 -10.05 -1.90 -26.32
CA ALA A 281 -9.55 -3.18 -25.83
C ALA A 281 -8.55 -3.87 -26.77
N ARG A 282 -8.63 -3.64 -28.08
CA ARG A 282 -7.76 -4.28 -29.09
C ARG A 282 -6.63 -3.41 -29.61
N LYS A 283 -6.84 -2.12 -29.61
CA LYS A 283 -5.91 -1.12 -30.10
C LYS A 283 -6.12 0.18 -29.31
N PRO A 284 -5.64 0.23 -28.07
CA PRO A 284 -5.73 1.41 -27.24
C PRO A 284 -4.93 2.58 -27.85
N THR A 285 -5.31 3.80 -27.49
CA THR A 285 -4.46 4.97 -27.70
C THR A 285 -3.34 4.89 -26.65
N LEU A 286 -2.09 4.86 -27.09
CA LEU A 286 -0.92 4.81 -26.24
C LEU A 286 -0.13 6.10 -26.32
N PHE A 287 0.44 6.51 -25.22
CA PHE A 287 1.27 7.69 -25.08
C PHE A 287 2.71 7.27 -24.81
N ASP A 288 3.66 7.84 -25.55
CA ASP A 288 5.09 7.58 -25.36
C ASP A 288 5.59 8.02 -23.97
N ASP A 289 4.98 9.08 -23.46
CA ASP A 289 5.29 9.65 -22.15
C ASP A 289 4.00 10.22 -21.51
N PRO A 290 3.30 9.42 -20.70
CA PRO A 290 2.03 9.83 -20.10
C PRO A 290 2.18 10.98 -19.10
N PHE A 291 3.34 11.15 -18.44
CA PHE A 291 3.54 12.29 -17.54
C PHE A 291 3.60 13.63 -18.28
N LYS A 292 4.04 13.65 -19.54
CA LYS A 292 3.94 14.83 -20.38
C LYS A 292 2.52 15.15 -20.79
N VAL A 293 1.65 14.15 -20.92
CA VAL A 293 0.21 14.39 -21.11
C VAL A 293 -0.37 15.04 -19.86
N ILE A 294 -0.07 14.53 -18.66
CA ILE A 294 -0.50 15.13 -17.40
C ILE A 294 0.01 16.57 -17.29
N GLN A 295 1.29 16.83 -17.58
CA GLN A 295 1.91 18.16 -17.58
C GLN A 295 1.21 19.14 -18.53
N GLU A 296 0.78 18.68 -19.71
CA GLU A 296 0.08 19.52 -20.69
C GLU A 296 -1.29 20.01 -20.16
N TYR A 297 -2.03 19.13 -19.45
CA TYR A 297 -3.39 19.44 -18.99
C TYR A 297 -3.43 20.01 -17.57
N ALA A 298 -2.45 19.75 -16.72
CA ALA A 298 -2.38 20.21 -15.33
C ALA A 298 -2.61 21.72 -15.12
N PRO A 299 -2.08 22.64 -15.98
CA PRO A 299 -2.35 24.09 -15.86
C PRO A 299 -3.81 24.51 -16.01
N ARG A 300 -4.65 23.63 -16.54
CA ARG A 300 -6.10 23.87 -16.68
C ARG A 300 -6.86 23.48 -15.41
N LEU A 301 -6.23 22.75 -14.49
CA LEU A 301 -6.77 22.43 -13.19
C LEU A 301 -6.40 23.54 -12.19
N SER A 302 -5.15 23.60 -11.77
CA SER A 302 -4.66 24.66 -10.89
C SER A 302 -3.16 24.94 -11.10
N THR A 303 -2.70 26.06 -10.51
CA THR A 303 -1.27 26.41 -10.53
C THR A 303 -0.44 25.38 -9.75
N GLU A 304 -0.98 24.88 -8.66
CA GLU A 304 -0.32 23.95 -7.76
C GLU A 304 -0.17 22.56 -8.38
N ILE A 305 -1.21 22.06 -9.05
CA ILE A 305 -1.14 20.80 -9.81
C ILE A 305 -0.16 20.95 -10.98
N ALA A 306 -0.14 22.11 -11.64
CA ALA A 306 0.83 22.40 -12.70
C ALA A 306 2.28 22.40 -12.19
N GLU A 307 2.53 22.99 -11.02
CA GLU A 307 3.87 23.01 -10.40
C GLU A 307 4.35 21.58 -10.08
N ALA A 308 3.49 20.73 -9.54
CA ALA A 308 3.82 19.33 -9.28
C ALA A 308 4.08 18.56 -10.59
N ALA A 309 3.25 18.77 -11.63
CA ALA A 309 3.43 18.14 -12.94
C ALA A 309 4.71 18.62 -13.66
N ASP A 310 5.06 19.89 -13.53
CA ASP A 310 6.34 20.41 -14.04
C ASP A 310 7.52 19.80 -13.27
N THR A 311 7.41 19.71 -11.93
CA THR A 311 8.48 19.20 -11.07
C THR A 311 8.80 17.74 -11.36
N ILE A 312 7.78 16.86 -11.46
CA ILE A 312 8.00 15.44 -11.74
C ILE A 312 8.66 15.23 -13.12
N VAL A 313 8.25 15.98 -14.14
CA VAL A 313 8.79 15.84 -15.49
C VAL A 313 10.18 16.47 -15.63
N GLU A 314 10.39 17.68 -15.11
CA GLU A 314 11.68 18.40 -15.27
C GLU A 314 12.80 17.73 -14.47
N ASN A 315 12.49 17.08 -13.34
CA ASN A 315 13.49 16.39 -12.50
C ASN A 315 13.53 14.87 -12.76
N GLU A 316 12.78 14.37 -13.76
CA GLU A 316 12.76 12.94 -14.13
C GLU A 316 12.45 12.03 -12.92
N LEU A 317 11.45 12.44 -12.09
CA LEU A 317 11.07 11.72 -10.86
C LEU A 317 10.11 10.56 -11.13
N TYR A 318 10.20 9.96 -12.28
CA TYR A 318 9.42 8.78 -12.66
C TYR A 318 10.21 7.84 -13.56
N THR A 319 9.83 6.58 -13.53
CA THR A 319 10.37 5.52 -14.38
C THR A 319 9.22 4.77 -15.03
N ILE A 320 9.31 4.54 -16.34
CA ILE A 320 8.34 3.73 -17.10
C ILE A 320 9.04 2.44 -17.53
N ALA A 321 8.73 1.36 -16.83
CA ALA A 321 9.24 0.02 -17.11
C ALA A 321 8.32 -0.70 -18.11
N ASN A 322 8.92 -1.55 -18.93
CA ASN A 322 8.20 -2.44 -19.83
C ASN A 322 9.10 -3.63 -20.14
N GLY A 323 8.63 -4.83 -19.97
CA GLY A 323 9.41 -6.05 -20.21
C GLY A 323 9.13 -7.11 -19.14
N GLU A 324 9.37 -8.35 -19.50
CA GLU A 324 9.16 -9.51 -18.61
C GLU A 324 10.16 -9.54 -17.45
N GLU A 325 11.27 -8.84 -17.59
CA GLU A 325 12.31 -8.70 -16.55
C GLU A 325 11.98 -7.64 -15.50
N CYS A 326 10.94 -6.84 -15.70
CA CYS A 326 10.56 -5.77 -14.78
C CYS A 326 9.45 -6.22 -13.83
N TYR A 327 9.44 -5.66 -12.62
CA TYR A 327 8.30 -5.79 -11.72
C TYR A 327 7.03 -5.23 -12.39
N ASN A 328 5.93 -5.97 -12.32
CA ASN A 328 4.70 -5.66 -13.05
C ASN A 328 3.68 -4.78 -12.31
N GLY A 329 4.04 -4.28 -11.12
CA GLY A 329 3.26 -3.29 -10.38
C GLY A 329 3.64 -1.85 -10.73
N SER A 330 2.84 -0.90 -10.25
CA SER A 330 3.14 0.55 -10.31
C SER A 330 2.91 1.16 -8.93
N PHE A 331 3.69 2.17 -8.57
CA PHE A 331 3.61 2.78 -7.24
C PHE A 331 4.28 4.15 -7.20
N THR A 332 3.90 4.93 -6.19
CA THR A 332 4.58 6.16 -5.79
C THR A 332 5.25 5.95 -4.44
N SER A 333 6.53 6.27 -4.32
CA SER A 333 7.29 6.14 -3.07
C SER A 333 7.92 7.46 -2.65
N ALA A 334 7.93 7.71 -1.34
CA ALA A 334 8.56 8.91 -0.79
C ALA A 334 10.09 8.89 -0.94
N MET A 335 10.67 10.06 -1.11
CA MET A 335 12.10 10.35 -1.08
C MET A 335 12.33 11.44 -0.02
N PRO A 336 12.18 11.12 1.27
CA PRO A 336 12.03 12.12 2.33
C PRO A 336 13.28 12.96 2.50
N LYS A 337 14.48 12.39 2.36
CA LYS A 337 15.73 13.14 2.41
C LYS A 337 15.86 14.16 1.29
N SER A 338 15.38 13.81 0.11
CA SER A 338 15.30 14.68 -1.07
C SER A 338 14.08 15.60 -1.06
N LYS A 339 13.19 15.47 -0.06
CA LYS A 339 11.90 16.19 0.04
C LYS A 339 11.09 16.09 -1.26
N SER A 340 10.92 14.88 -1.73
CA SER A 340 10.27 14.56 -2.98
C SER A 340 9.62 13.17 -2.91
N SER A 341 9.06 12.75 -4.03
CA SER A 341 8.62 11.37 -4.26
C SER A 341 9.07 10.92 -5.64
N VAL A 342 9.06 9.64 -5.89
CA VAL A 342 9.40 9.02 -7.17
C VAL A 342 8.29 8.06 -7.58
N VAL A 343 8.02 7.98 -8.87
CA VAL A 343 6.97 7.11 -9.42
C VAL A 343 7.59 6.02 -10.29
N TYR A 344 7.19 4.79 -10.02
CA TYR A 344 7.48 3.64 -10.87
C TYR A 344 6.20 3.21 -11.59
N ILE A 345 6.24 3.09 -12.92
CA ILE A 345 5.12 2.64 -13.75
C ILE A 345 5.53 1.41 -14.53
N TYR A 346 4.76 0.35 -14.42
CA TYR A 346 4.82 -0.76 -15.36
C TYR A 346 3.82 -0.54 -16.50
N ASN A 347 4.32 -0.45 -17.72
CA ASN A 347 3.52 -0.24 -18.92
C ASN A 347 3.31 -1.57 -19.65
N ASP A 348 2.16 -2.17 -19.48
CA ASP A 348 1.74 -3.43 -20.11
C ASP A 348 1.29 -3.27 -21.59
N GLY A 349 1.32 -2.05 -22.12
CA GLY A 349 0.85 -1.73 -23.47
C GLY A 349 -0.66 -1.75 -23.65
N SER A 350 -1.43 -1.79 -22.55
CA SER A 350 -2.89 -1.72 -22.54
C SER A 350 -3.40 -0.26 -22.50
N TYR A 351 -4.70 -0.10 -22.40
CA TYR A 351 -5.33 1.23 -22.22
C TYR A 351 -4.99 1.87 -20.84
N ASN A 352 -4.40 1.12 -19.91
CA ASN A 352 -3.88 1.63 -18.65
C ASN A 352 -2.65 2.54 -18.81
N ASN A 353 -2.06 2.59 -19.99
CA ASN A 353 -0.87 3.40 -20.29
C ASN A 353 -0.94 4.86 -19.83
N LEU A 354 -2.16 5.47 -19.72
CA LEU A 354 -2.36 6.78 -19.11
C LEU A 354 -3.11 6.69 -17.77
N LEU A 355 -4.01 5.72 -17.58
CA LEU A 355 -4.82 5.64 -16.36
C LEU A 355 -3.96 5.42 -15.12
N THR A 356 -3.03 4.47 -15.18
CA THR A 356 -2.10 4.19 -14.06
C THR A 356 -1.19 5.39 -13.75
N PRO A 357 -0.51 6.04 -14.71
CA PRO A 357 0.24 7.27 -14.44
C PRO A 357 -0.60 8.41 -13.84
N VAL A 358 -1.87 8.53 -14.20
CA VAL A 358 -2.79 9.53 -13.61
C VAL A 358 -3.07 9.20 -12.15
N HIS A 359 -3.29 7.92 -11.81
CA HIS A 359 -3.44 7.44 -10.45
C HIS A 359 -2.20 7.77 -9.61
N GLU A 360 -1.03 7.34 -10.06
CA GLU A 360 0.24 7.55 -9.36
C GLU A 360 0.60 9.04 -9.23
N PHE A 361 0.22 9.85 -10.22
CA PHE A 361 0.37 11.30 -10.10
C PHE A 361 -0.53 11.89 -9.00
N GLY A 362 -1.68 11.29 -8.72
CA GLY A 362 -2.52 11.69 -7.59
C GLY A 362 -1.80 11.52 -6.24
N HIS A 363 -1.14 10.38 -6.03
CA HIS A 363 -0.26 10.14 -4.87
C HIS A 363 0.93 11.10 -4.85
N TYR A 364 1.61 11.28 -5.98
CA TYR A 364 2.74 12.21 -6.10
C TYR A 364 2.32 13.64 -5.72
N TYR A 365 1.18 14.12 -6.24
CA TYR A 365 0.68 15.46 -5.92
C TYR A 365 0.33 15.61 -4.43
N ALA A 366 -0.27 14.62 -3.82
CA ALA A 366 -0.58 14.65 -2.38
C ALA A 366 0.70 14.68 -1.53
N SER A 367 1.68 13.82 -1.86
CA SER A 367 2.97 13.77 -1.16
C SER A 367 3.83 15.03 -1.35
N PHE A 368 3.60 15.78 -2.43
CA PHE A 368 4.33 17.02 -2.73
C PHE A 368 4.20 18.10 -1.64
N TYR A 369 3.15 18.01 -0.83
CA TYR A 369 2.86 18.95 0.27
C TYR A 369 2.90 18.29 1.65
N ASP A 370 3.31 17.03 1.75
CA ASP A 370 3.38 16.30 3.02
C ASP A 370 4.78 16.42 3.63
N ASP A 371 4.86 17.04 4.81
CA ASP A 371 6.12 17.28 5.53
C ASP A 371 6.27 16.35 6.76
N ILE A 372 5.41 15.32 6.92
CA ILE A 372 5.46 14.42 8.07
C ILE A 372 6.72 13.53 7.96
N PRO A 373 7.60 13.51 8.99
CA PRO A 373 8.76 12.61 9.00
C PRO A 373 8.34 11.14 8.82
N THR A 374 9.09 10.39 8.04
CA THR A 374 8.79 8.98 7.71
C THR A 374 8.52 8.12 8.95
N TYR A 375 9.32 8.30 10.00
CA TYR A 375 9.12 7.58 11.28
C TYR A 375 7.74 7.82 11.91
N LEU A 376 7.15 8.99 11.71
CA LEU A 376 5.88 9.40 12.32
C LEU A 376 4.67 9.17 11.40
N ALA A 377 4.89 8.67 10.20
CA ALA A 377 3.82 8.50 9.22
C ALA A 377 2.76 7.49 9.69
N ALA A 378 1.51 7.95 9.79
CA ALA A 378 0.38 7.12 10.20
C ALA A 378 -0.18 6.24 9.07
N SER A 379 0.12 6.59 7.82
CA SER A 379 -0.25 5.85 6.60
C SER A 379 -1.74 5.50 6.52
N ASN A 380 -2.61 6.52 6.62
CA ASN A 380 -4.05 6.31 6.39
C ASN A 380 -4.33 6.08 4.90
N LEU A 381 -4.45 4.82 4.54
CA LEU A 381 -4.60 4.38 3.15
C LEU A 381 -5.91 4.83 2.52
N ASP A 382 -6.99 4.93 3.29
CA ASP A 382 -8.28 5.38 2.76
C ASP A 382 -8.19 6.83 2.27
N ILE A 383 -7.41 7.67 2.97
CA ILE A 383 -7.12 9.04 2.53
C ILE A 383 -6.19 9.02 1.31
N ALA A 384 -5.10 8.25 1.37
CA ALA A 384 -4.11 8.16 0.29
C ALA A 384 -4.76 7.71 -1.03
N GLU A 385 -5.57 6.65 -0.99
CA GLU A 385 -6.26 6.15 -2.18
C GLU A 385 -7.40 7.07 -2.64
N THR A 386 -8.00 7.87 -1.74
CA THR A 386 -8.95 8.92 -2.16
C THR A 386 -8.23 10.03 -2.95
N GLN A 387 -6.97 10.30 -2.63
CA GLN A 387 -6.16 11.30 -3.34
C GLN A 387 -5.83 10.84 -4.76
N SER A 388 -5.45 9.58 -4.95
CA SER A 388 -5.14 9.00 -6.26
C SER A 388 -6.39 8.80 -7.12
N GLN A 389 -7.38 8.07 -6.61
CA GLN A 389 -8.62 7.75 -7.32
C GLN A 389 -9.47 9.00 -7.61
N GLY A 390 -9.44 9.97 -6.69
CA GLY A 390 -10.10 11.27 -6.92
C GLY A 390 -9.48 12.06 -8.07
N PHE A 391 -8.14 12.01 -8.20
CA PHE A 391 -7.46 12.63 -9.33
C PHE A 391 -7.80 11.96 -10.66
N GLU A 392 -7.94 10.64 -10.67
CA GLU A 392 -8.34 9.90 -11.86
C GLU A 392 -9.67 10.40 -12.42
N PHE A 393 -10.69 10.58 -11.59
CA PHE A 393 -11.97 11.13 -12.02
C PHE A 393 -11.89 12.61 -12.38
N LEU A 394 -11.14 13.41 -11.65
CA LEU A 394 -10.93 14.81 -11.98
C LEU A 394 -10.28 14.96 -13.37
N PHE A 395 -9.40 14.05 -13.77
CA PHE A 395 -8.70 14.09 -15.04
C PHE A 395 -9.58 13.65 -16.23
N THR A 396 -10.70 12.95 -15.99
CA THR A 396 -11.62 12.53 -17.07
C THR A 396 -12.20 13.68 -17.87
N GLN A 397 -12.24 14.90 -17.33
CA GLN A 397 -12.72 16.09 -18.05
C GLN A 397 -11.92 16.40 -19.33
N PHE A 398 -10.73 15.85 -19.46
CA PHE A 398 -9.86 16.05 -20.62
C PHE A 398 -9.94 14.90 -21.63
N TYR A 399 -10.70 13.83 -21.34
CA TYR A 399 -10.74 12.66 -22.20
C TYR A 399 -11.24 12.94 -23.60
N ASP A 400 -12.15 13.90 -23.80
CA ASP A 400 -12.62 14.30 -25.13
C ASP A 400 -11.50 14.84 -26.02
N GLU A 401 -10.53 15.54 -25.44
CA GLU A 401 -9.38 16.08 -26.16
C GLU A 401 -8.24 15.05 -26.29
N ILE A 402 -8.04 14.21 -25.28
CA ILE A 402 -6.96 13.21 -25.20
C ILE A 402 -7.25 11.99 -26.09
N TYR A 403 -8.48 11.47 -26.00
CA TYR A 403 -8.87 10.22 -26.65
C TYR A 403 -9.74 10.40 -27.90
N GLU A 404 -10.19 11.63 -28.16
CA GLU A 404 -11.00 11.96 -29.33
C GLU A 404 -12.20 11.02 -29.51
N GLU A 405 -12.24 10.24 -30.61
CA GLU A 405 -13.34 9.30 -30.90
C GLU A 405 -13.48 8.16 -29.85
N GLN A 406 -12.46 7.92 -29.03
CA GLN A 406 -12.46 6.87 -28.01
C GLN A 406 -12.86 7.42 -26.62
N ALA A 407 -13.14 8.71 -26.47
CA ALA A 407 -13.35 9.37 -25.18
C ALA A 407 -14.49 8.75 -24.37
N ASP A 408 -15.66 8.55 -24.96
CA ASP A 408 -16.81 7.97 -24.25
C ASP A 408 -16.53 6.53 -23.80
N ALA A 409 -15.84 5.75 -24.65
CA ALA A 409 -15.41 4.41 -24.30
C ALA A 409 -14.44 4.41 -23.11
N MET A 410 -13.49 5.36 -23.06
CA MET A 410 -12.56 5.50 -21.93
C MET A 410 -13.25 5.98 -20.66
N LYS A 411 -14.27 6.82 -20.76
CA LYS A 411 -15.11 7.22 -19.62
C LYS A 411 -15.88 6.03 -19.05
N ILE A 412 -16.45 5.17 -19.90
CA ILE A 412 -17.13 3.94 -19.47
C ILE A 412 -16.13 3.01 -18.75
N ILE A 413 -14.96 2.77 -19.36
CA ILE A 413 -13.91 1.94 -18.78
C ILE A 413 -13.52 2.48 -17.41
N LYS A 414 -13.24 3.78 -17.28
CA LYS A 414 -12.83 4.38 -16.02
C LYS A 414 -13.91 4.26 -14.92
N THR A 415 -15.16 4.49 -15.28
CA THR A 415 -16.29 4.33 -14.35
C THR A 415 -16.44 2.86 -13.92
N TYR A 416 -16.28 1.92 -14.84
CA TYR A 416 -16.30 0.49 -14.54
C TYR A 416 -15.15 0.08 -13.63
N ASP A 417 -13.92 0.50 -13.91
CA ASP A 417 -12.73 0.19 -13.11
C ASP A 417 -12.88 0.69 -11.67
N MET A 418 -13.41 1.91 -11.51
CA MET A 418 -13.66 2.45 -10.17
C MET A 418 -14.79 1.71 -9.44
N LEU A 419 -15.85 1.35 -10.15
CA LEU A 419 -16.94 0.55 -9.58
C LEU A 419 -16.46 -0.86 -9.19
N TYR A 420 -15.58 -1.43 -10.02
CA TYR A 420 -14.90 -2.68 -9.70
C TYR A 420 -14.08 -2.56 -8.41
N SER A 421 -13.35 -1.45 -8.22
CA SER A 421 -12.60 -1.18 -6.98
C SER A 421 -13.52 -1.10 -5.76
N VAL A 422 -14.71 -0.49 -5.87
CA VAL A 422 -15.70 -0.50 -4.78
C VAL A 422 -16.11 -1.94 -4.45
N ILE A 423 -16.57 -2.70 -5.44
CA ILE A 423 -17.15 -4.03 -5.20
C ILE A 423 -16.09 -5.00 -4.68
N SER A 424 -14.93 -5.09 -5.36
CA SER A 424 -13.84 -5.98 -4.97
C SER A 424 -13.26 -5.61 -3.61
N GLY A 425 -13.05 -4.32 -3.33
CA GLY A 425 -12.55 -3.84 -2.06
C GLY A 425 -13.43 -4.25 -0.88
N PHE A 426 -14.75 -4.06 -1.00
CA PHE A 426 -15.69 -4.47 0.06
C PHE A 426 -15.81 -5.99 0.19
N PHE A 427 -15.76 -6.75 -0.89
CA PHE A 427 -15.87 -8.21 -0.83
C PHE A 427 -14.61 -8.87 -0.28
N ILE A 428 -13.44 -8.37 -0.66
CA ILE A 428 -12.17 -8.84 -0.10
C ILE A 428 -12.08 -8.43 1.38
N GLY A 429 -12.50 -7.21 1.75
CA GLY A 429 -12.59 -6.81 3.15
C GLY A 429 -13.58 -7.66 3.97
N GLU A 430 -14.74 -8.04 3.39
CA GLU A 430 -15.69 -8.99 4.00
C GLU A 430 -15.05 -10.36 4.22
N PHE A 431 -14.34 -10.89 3.22
CA PHE A 431 -13.61 -12.15 3.30
C PHE A 431 -12.57 -12.10 4.42
N GLU A 432 -11.66 -11.15 4.35
CA GLU A 432 -10.54 -11.02 5.27
C GLU A 432 -10.98 -10.91 6.72
N TYR A 433 -11.91 -10.00 7.01
CA TYR A 433 -12.43 -9.85 8.37
C TYR A 433 -13.20 -11.10 8.84
N THR A 434 -13.95 -11.76 7.96
CA THR A 434 -14.67 -12.98 8.32
C THR A 434 -13.73 -14.12 8.65
N VAL A 435 -12.64 -14.29 7.91
CA VAL A 435 -11.59 -15.27 8.23
C VAL A 435 -10.93 -14.92 9.57
N LEU A 436 -10.51 -13.66 9.74
CA LEU A 436 -9.87 -13.18 10.97
C LEU A 436 -10.72 -13.44 12.21
N ALA A 437 -12.00 -13.09 12.15
CA ALA A 437 -12.93 -13.26 13.28
C ALA A 437 -13.23 -14.72 13.63
N ASN A 438 -13.01 -15.65 12.69
CA ASN A 438 -13.30 -17.08 12.87
C ASN A 438 -12.05 -17.97 12.80
N ARG A 439 -10.84 -17.42 12.70
CA ARG A 439 -9.58 -18.11 12.41
C ARG A 439 -9.31 -19.33 13.30
N GLU A 440 -9.74 -19.27 14.59
CA GLU A 440 -9.54 -20.39 15.53
C GLU A 440 -10.41 -21.62 15.20
N ASN A 441 -11.46 -21.44 14.39
CA ASN A 441 -12.45 -22.46 14.07
C ASN A 441 -12.43 -22.88 12.60
N TYR A 442 -11.79 -22.10 11.73
CA TYR A 442 -11.74 -22.36 10.30
C TYR A 442 -10.63 -23.35 9.97
N THR A 443 -10.91 -24.24 9.03
CA THR A 443 -9.93 -25.05 8.33
C THR A 443 -9.55 -24.38 7.01
N PRO A 444 -8.47 -24.79 6.34
CA PRO A 444 -8.13 -24.31 5.00
C PRO A 444 -9.29 -24.44 4.01
N GLU A 445 -10.03 -25.55 4.06
CA GLU A 445 -11.21 -25.76 3.20
C GLU A 445 -12.34 -24.76 3.49
N ASP A 446 -12.50 -24.33 4.75
CA ASP A 446 -13.48 -23.31 5.11
C ASP A 446 -13.09 -21.94 4.54
N VAL A 447 -11.80 -21.61 4.52
CA VAL A 447 -11.27 -20.37 3.93
C VAL A 447 -11.52 -20.35 2.43
N VAL A 448 -11.11 -21.40 1.70
CA VAL A 448 -11.33 -21.53 0.25
C VAL A 448 -12.82 -21.43 -0.08
N LYS A 449 -13.64 -22.18 0.66
CA LYS A 449 -15.10 -22.15 0.47
C LYS A 449 -15.68 -20.77 0.70
N LEU A 450 -15.25 -20.05 1.75
CA LEU A 450 -15.75 -18.70 2.05
C LEU A 450 -15.42 -17.73 0.91
N TRP A 451 -14.20 -17.83 0.33
CA TRP A 451 -13.83 -17.02 -0.83
C TRP A 451 -14.83 -17.20 -1.97
N HIS A 452 -15.06 -18.43 -2.37
CA HIS A 452 -16.03 -18.72 -3.43
C HIS A 452 -17.45 -18.29 -3.08
N ASP A 453 -17.90 -18.51 -1.83
CA ASP A 453 -19.22 -18.06 -1.38
C ASP A 453 -19.41 -16.52 -1.47
N ILE A 454 -18.32 -15.74 -1.38
CA ILE A 454 -18.35 -14.27 -1.47
C ILE A 454 -18.14 -13.79 -2.91
N MET A 455 -17.22 -14.39 -3.65
CA MET A 455 -16.71 -13.83 -4.91
C MET A 455 -17.35 -14.39 -6.18
N ASP A 456 -17.90 -15.63 -6.16
CA ASP A 456 -18.36 -16.32 -7.37
C ASP A 456 -19.49 -15.57 -8.13
N ASP A 457 -20.29 -14.79 -7.42
CA ASP A 457 -21.35 -13.99 -8.05
C ASP A 457 -20.81 -12.78 -8.84
N TYR A 458 -19.53 -12.41 -8.66
CA TYR A 458 -18.94 -11.19 -9.26
C TYR A 458 -17.63 -11.45 -10.01
N ILE A 459 -16.71 -12.19 -9.40
CA ILE A 459 -15.38 -12.50 -9.95
C ILE A 459 -15.18 -14.02 -9.91
N PRO A 460 -15.95 -14.77 -10.73
CA PRO A 460 -15.76 -16.21 -10.81
C PRO A 460 -14.37 -16.54 -11.35
N ASP A 461 -13.86 -17.69 -11.00
CA ASP A 461 -12.56 -18.21 -11.45
C ASP A 461 -11.34 -17.42 -10.91
N THR A 462 -11.49 -16.64 -9.85
CA THR A 462 -10.39 -15.95 -9.15
C THR A 462 -10.15 -16.60 -7.80
N GLU A 463 -8.90 -16.94 -7.52
CA GLU A 463 -8.50 -17.53 -6.24
C GLU A 463 -7.96 -16.45 -5.30
N PHE A 464 -8.19 -16.59 -3.97
CA PHE A 464 -7.78 -15.58 -2.99
C PHE A 464 -6.27 -15.40 -2.91
N TYR A 465 -5.50 -16.45 -3.18
CA TYR A 465 -4.04 -16.41 -3.08
C TYR A 465 -3.37 -15.61 -4.20
N ILE A 466 -4.06 -15.22 -5.25
CA ILE A 466 -3.53 -14.28 -6.24
C ILE A 466 -3.68 -12.82 -5.81
N VAL A 467 -4.35 -12.56 -4.69
CA VAL A 467 -4.48 -11.24 -4.09
C VAL A 467 -3.33 -11.03 -3.10
N ASN A 468 -2.17 -10.62 -3.60
CA ASN A 468 -0.94 -10.48 -2.81
C ASN A 468 -1.15 -9.70 -1.52
N HIS A 469 -1.95 -8.63 -1.54
CA HIS A 469 -2.23 -7.79 -0.38
C HIS A 469 -2.83 -8.55 0.82
N LEU A 470 -3.51 -9.68 0.61
CA LEU A 470 -3.98 -10.50 1.71
C LEU A 470 -2.83 -11.08 2.54
N PHE A 471 -1.68 -11.31 1.91
CA PHE A 471 -0.49 -11.90 2.53
C PHE A 471 0.55 -10.86 2.88
N GLU A 472 0.85 -9.94 1.98
CA GLU A 472 1.85 -8.90 2.17
C GLU A 472 1.37 -7.79 3.10
N SER A 473 0.06 -7.48 3.07
CA SER A 473 -0.51 -6.33 3.77
C SER A 473 -1.96 -6.56 4.21
N PRO A 474 -2.21 -7.53 5.13
CA PRO A 474 -3.56 -7.82 5.61
C PRO A 474 -4.30 -6.57 6.07
N GLY A 475 -5.54 -6.39 5.61
CA GLY A 475 -6.36 -5.21 5.91
C GLY A 475 -6.20 -4.03 4.95
N TYR A 476 -5.30 -4.12 3.97
CA TYR A 476 -5.13 -3.05 2.98
C TYR A 476 -6.33 -2.92 2.04
N TYR A 477 -6.78 -4.05 1.48
CA TYR A 477 -7.60 -4.07 0.26
C TYR A 477 -8.93 -3.33 0.38
N ILE A 478 -9.52 -3.28 1.58
CA ILE A 478 -10.75 -2.51 1.84
C ILE A 478 -10.58 -1.01 1.55
N SER A 479 -9.35 -0.47 1.66
CA SER A 479 -9.09 0.95 1.37
C SER A 479 -9.42 1.31 -0.07
N TYR A 480 -9.15 0.44 -1.04
CA TYR A 480 -9.54 0.66 -2.43
C TYR A 480 -11.06 0.81 -2.61
N GLY A 481 -11.84 0.05 -1.85
CA GLY A 481 -13.29 0.14 -1.91
C GLY A 481 -13.84 1.41 -1.25
N VAL A 482 -13.33 1.74 -0.08
CA VAL A 482 -13.76 2.91 0.69
C VAL A 482 -13.38 4.22 -0.01
N SER A 483 -12.17 4.30 -0.51
CA SER A 483 -11.67 5.48 -1.25
C SER A 483 -12.36 5.65 -2.60
N ALA A 484 -12.66 4.53 -3.31
CA ALA A 484 -13.41 4.58 -4.56
C ALA A 484 -14.83 5.13 -4.37
N LEU A 485 -15.51 4.82 -3.25
CA LEU A 485 -16.78 5.47 -2.92
C LEU A 485 -16.62 6.99 -2.77
N ALA A 486 -15.54 7.45 -2.15
CA ALA A 486 -15.25 8.89 -2.05
C ALA A 486 -14.89 9.48 -3.42
N ALA A 487 -14.13 8.75 -4.25
CA ALA A 487 -13.82 9.21 -5.59
C ALA A 487 -15.08 9.39 -6.47
N PHE A 488 -16.10 8.57 -6.29
CA PHE A 488 -17.39 8.75 -6.98
C PHE A 488 -18.11 10.06 -6.60
N ASP A 489 -17.91 10.58 -5.39
CA ASP A 489 -18.45 11.89 -5.01
C ASP A 489 -17.73 13.06 -5.76
N ILE A 490 -16.47 12.87 -6.15
CA ILE A 490 -15.76 13.78 -7.09
C ILE A 490 -16.27 13.58 -8.52
N TRP A 491 -16.50 12.33 -8.94
CA TRP A 491 -17.02 12.02 -10.27
C TRP A 491 -18.39 12.68 -10.51
N GLU A 492 -19.30 12.62 -9.54
CA GLU A 492 -20.59 13.30 -9.60
C GLU A 492 -20.42 14.80 -9.82
N ASP A 493 -19.55 15.44 -9.01
CA ASP A 493 -19.24 16.86 -9.20
C ASP A 493 -18.60 17.15 -10.56
N CYS A 494 -17.76 16.27 -11.12
CA CYS A 494 -17.19 16.44 -12.45
C CYS A 494 -18.24 16.49 -13.55
N ILE A 495 -19.36 15.76 -13.39
CA ILE A 495 -20.47 15.78 -14.36
C ILE A 495 -21.22 17.13 -14.32
N TYR A 496 -21.47 17.66 -13.10
CA TYR A 496 -22.36 18.80 -12.92
C TYR A 496 -21.63 20.13 -12.67
N ASN A 497 -20.47 20.12 -12.02
CA ASN A 497 -19.74 21.31 -11.59
C ASN A 497 -18.26 21.04 -11.34
N THR A 498 -17.46 21.02 -12.38
CA THR A 498 -16.02 20.74 -12.32
C THR A 498 -15.24 21.65 -11.35
N ASP A 499 -15.70 22.91 -11.15
CA ASP A 499 -15.06 23.83 -10.19
C ASP A 499 -15.25 23.36 -8.74
N GLU A 500 -16.37 22.72 -8.40
CA GLU A 500 -16.56 22.12 -7.07
C GLU A 500 -15.77 20.82 -6.93
N ALA A 501 -15.72 19.97 -7.95
CA ALA A 501 -14.88 18.78 -7.98
C ALA A 501 -13.41 19.12 -7.69
N LEU A 502 -12.88 20.13 -8.37
CA LEU A 502 -11.50 20.60 -8.16
C LEU A 502 -11.26 21.11 -6.74
N LYS A 503 -12.17 21.92 -6.19
CA LYS A 503 -12.03 22.42 -4.82
C LYS A 503 -12.08 21.31 -3.78
N LYS A 504 -12.96 20.34 -3.97
CA LYS A 504 -13.09 19.16 -3.11
C LYS A 504 -11.81 18.33 -3.18
N TYR A 505 -11.33 18.06 -4.39
CA TYR A 505 -10.08 17.35 -4.63
C TYR A 505 -8.86 18.04 -4.01
N GLU A 506 -8.68 19.34 -4.23
CA GLU A 506 -7.53 20.08 -3.66
C GLU A 506 -7.49 20.05 -2.13
N LYS A 507 -8.64 19.99 -1.46
CA LYS A 507 -8.68 19.89 -0.01
C LYS A 507 -8.24 18.50 0.46
N ILE A 508 -8.76 17.44 -0.15
CA ILE A 508 -8.38 16.08 0.25
C ILE A 508 -6.93 15.78 -0.12
N ALA A 509 -6.44 16.25 -1.26
CA ALA A 509 -5.05 16.09 -1.67
C ALA A 509 -4.06 16.81 -0.74
N ARG A 510 -4.49 17.82 -0.01
CA ARG A 510 -3.67 18.54 1.00
C ARG A 510 -3.88 18.05 2.43
N THR A 511 -4.75 17.08 2.64
CA THR A 511 -4.93 16.44 3.93
C THR A 511 -3.92 15.31 4.02
N SER A 512 -2.89 15.47 4.85
CA SER A 512 -1.85 14.45 4.99
C SER A 512 -2.46 13.11 5.42
N CYS A 513 -2.19 12.07 4.65
CA CYS A 513 -2.53 10.69 5.03
C CYS A 513 -1.57 10.16 6.10
N ASN A 514 -0.45 10.84 6.33
CA ASN A 514 0.58 10.49 7.31
C ASN A 514 0.37 11.13 8.68
N GLU A 515 -0.52 12.12 8.80
CA GLU A 515 -0.82 12.77 10.07
C GLU A 515 -1.72 11.87 10.94
N LYS A 516 -1.25 11.52 12.14
CA LYS A 516 -1.90 10.59 13.08
C LYS A 516 -3.34 10.99 13.46
N ASP A 517 -3.62 12.29 13.53
CA ASP A 517 -4.93 12.81 13.92
C ASP A 517 -5.93 12.86 12.74
N ASN A 518 -5.46 12.64 11.52
CA ASN A 518 -6.33 12.59 10.34
C ASN A 518 -6.92 11.18 10.17
N ASN A 519 -8.24 11.09 10.24
CA ASN A 519 -8.98 9.89 9.90
C ASN A 519 -9.92 10.15 8.72
N PHE A 520 -10.32 9.08 8.04
CA PHE A 520 -11.02 9.15 6.76
C PHE A 520 -12.30 9.99 6.81
N ARG A 521 -13.23 9.70 7.75
CA ARG A 521 -14.54 10.40 7.79
C ARG A 521 -14.39 11.89 8.08
N SER A 522 -13.44 12.27 8.95
CA SER A 522 -13.19 13.67 9.23
C SER A 522 -12.55 14.37 8.02
N ALA A 523 -11.59 13.73 7.37
CA ALA A 523 -10.89 14.25 6.20
C ALA A 523 -11.85 14.53 5.02
N ILE A 524 -12.66 13.55 4.64
CA ILE A 524 -13.63 13.72 3.54
C ILE A 524 -14.70 14.76 3.89
N LYS A 525 -15.21 14.78 5.13
CA LYS A 525 -16.18 15.77 5.57
C LYS A 525 -15.64 17.18 5.51
N ASP A 526 -14.42 17.42 5.98
CA ASP A 526 -13.77 18.73 5.96
C ASP A 526 -13.43 19.16 4.52
N ALA A 527 -13.16 18.20 3.65
CA ALA A 527 -12.99 18.46 2.22
C ALA A 527 -14.34 18.75 1.50
N GLY A 528 -15.47 18.41 2.09
CA GLY A 528 -16.80 18.72 1.58
C GLY A 528 -17.47 17.56 0.83
N PHE A 529 -17.00 16.32 1.06
CA PHE A 529 -17.63 15.13 0.51
C PHE A 529 -18.94 14.78 1.24
N SER A 530 -19.76 14.01 0.58
CA SER A 530 -20.90 13.32 1.17
C SER A 530 -20.46 12.27 2.19
N ASP A 531 -21.39 11.79 3.02
CA ASP A 531 -21.14 10.63 3.88
C ASP A 531 -21.20 9.35 3.03
N VAL A 532 -20.07 9.00 2.43
CA VAL A 532 -19.97 7.91 1.44
C VAL A 532 -20.14 6.52 2.06
N LEU A 533 -19.84 6.37 3.37
CA LEU A 533 -20.06 5.13 4.11
C LEU A 533 -21.51 5.03 4.61
N ASN A 534 -22.47 5.30 3.73
CA ASN A 534 -23.88 5.34 4.01
C ASN A 534 -24.68 4.54 2.97
N LYS A 535 -25.60 3.69 3.42
CA LYS A 535 -26.42 2.82 2.55
C LYS A 535 -27.24 3.60 1.51
N GLU A 536 -27.75 4.78 1.88
CA GLU A 536 -28.54 5.60 0.95
C GLU A 536 -27.63 6.27 -0.10
N TYR A 537 -26.38 6.63 0.25
CA TYR A 537 -25.39 7.09 -0.73
C TYR A 537 -25.14 6.05 -1.83
N ILE A 538 -24.93 4.78 -1.45
CA ILE A 538 -24.68 3.69 -2.40
C ILE A 538 -25.85 3.51 -3.38
N LYS A 539 -27.10 3.61 -2.90
CA LYS A 539 -28.30 3.51 -3.75
C LYS A 539 -28.43 4.70 -4.71
N VAL A 540 -28.12 5.90 -4.22
CA VAL A 540 -28.12 7.10 -5.08
C VAL A 540 -27.04 6.96 -6.14
N LEU A 541 -25.83 6.58 -5.76
CA LEU A 541 -24.74 6.33 -6.69
C LEU A 541 -25.09 5.32 -7.79
N ALA A 542 -25.74 4.19 -7.42
CA ALA A 542 -26.21 3.22 -8.41
C ALA A 542 -27.14 3.86 -9.45
N GLN A 543 -28.10 4.68 -9.00
CA GLN A 543 -29.03 5.36 -9.92
C GLN A 543 -28.31 6.38 -10.80
N GLU A 544 -27.37 7.13 -10.26
CA GLU A 544 -26.60 8.14 -11.04
C GLU A 544 -25.73 7.49 -12.11
N ILE A 545 -25.15 6.32 -11.83
CA ILE A 545 -24.41 5.56 -12.84
C ILE A 545 -25.36 5.06 -13.93
N TYR A 546 -26.57 4.61 -13.63
CA TYR A 546 -27.57 4.26 -14.64
C TYR A 546 -27.95 5.46 -15.51
N ASP A 547 -28.21 6.62 -14.90
CA ASP A 547 -28.56 7.85 -15.62
C ASP A 547 -27.40 8.28 -16.53
N TYR A 548 -26.15 8.14 -16.05
CA TYR A 548 -24.95 8.41 -16.83
C TYR A 548 -24.78 7.48 -18.04
N ILE A 549 -25.09 6.18 -17.88
CA ILE A 549 -25.04 5.21 -18.99
C ILE A 549 -26.04 5.62 -20.08
N GLU A 550 -27.24 6.08 -19.72
CA GLU A 550 -28.24 6.55 -20.69
C GLU A 550 -27.77 7.79 -21.47
N ASP A 551 -26.98 8.66 -20.84
CA ASP A 551 -26.49 9.90 -21.45
C ASP A 551 -25.33 9.66 -22.43
N ILE A 552 -24.50 8.63 -22.22
CA ILE A 552 -23.30 8.33 -23.03
C ILE A 552 -23.51 7.18 -24.05
N SER A 553 -24.67 6.51 -24.03
CA SER A 553 -25.05 5.44 -24.97
C SER A 553 -25.79 5.99 -26.17
#